data_d5027e11ab72d9048eb813375eea5d13
#
_entry.id   d5027e11ab72d9048eb813375eea5d13
#
_cell.length_a   1.000
_cell.length_b   1.000
_cell.length_c   1.000
_cell.angle_alpha   90.00
_cell.angle_beta   90.00
_cell.angle_gamma   90.00
#
_symmetry.space_group_name_H-M   'P 1'
#
loop_
_entity.id
_entity.type
_entity.pdbx_description
1 polymer ?
#
loop_
_entity_poly.entity_id
_entity_poly.type
_entity_poly.pdbx_seq_one_letter_code
_entity_poly.pdbx_strand_id
1 'polypeptide(L)'
;VFASHSQNPKKDPLQYAKKIAYMKQSFPKHKKNIVVSKSRTFFEILVELNDKFQNIVMVVGSDRVTEFKTLASKYNGVASRHGYYKFENIEIVSAGERDPDAEGATGMSASKMRAAAVNSDFDSFKQGTPLGDVQAKKLYFDVRKSMGIKEELDLSDFEVVRDLYLSEQIWNVGDLVITNEGCGEIIRRGTNYVTIVKENYKVE
;
A
#
# COMPACT_ATOMS: atom_id res chain seq x y z
N VAL A 1 -13.78 1.91 -7.80
CA VAL A 1 -12.48 1.23 -7.92
C VAL A 1 -12.34 0.23 -6.80
N PHE A 2 -12.02 -1.02 -7.11
CA PHE A 2 -11.77 -2.10 -6.17
C PHE A 2 -10.27 -2.37 -6.11
N ALA A 3 -9.72 -2.43 -4.90
CA ALA A 3 -8.34 -2.83 -4.69
C ALA A 3 -8.22 -4.34 -4.50
N SER A 4 -7.11 -4.93 -4.95
CA SER A 4 -6.81 -6.33 -4.70
C SER A 4 -6.53 -6.59 -3.23
N HIS A 5 -7.08 -7.69 -2.70
CA HIS A 5 -6.76 -8.22 -1.36
C HIS A 5 -5.45 -9.03 -1.33
N SER A 6 -4.81 -9.25 -2.49
CA SER A 6 -3.55 -9.98 -2.52
C SER A 6 -2.52 -9.32 -1.63
N GLN A 7 -1.74 -10.12 -0.94
CA GLN A 7 -0.61 -9.67 -0.13
C GLN A 7 0.55 -10.64 -0.34
N ASN A 8 1.65 -10.09 -0.83
CA ASN A 8 2.88 -10.83 -1.04
C ASN A 8 4.07 -9.87 -0.84
N PRO A 9 5.00 -10.15 0.08
CA PRO A 9 6.11 -9.23 0.37
C PRO A 9 6.89 -8.78 -0.85
N LYS A 10 7.06 -9.64 -1.86
CA LYS A 10 7.83 -9.31 -3.07
C LYS A 10 7.03 -8.60 -4.16
N LYS A 11 5.74 -8.93 -4.33
CA LYS A 11 4.93 -8.47 -5.47
C LYS A 11 3.84 -7.47 -5.09
N ASP A 12 3.31 -7.58 -3.88
CA ASP A 12 2.18 -6.79 -3.39
C ASP A 12 2.28 -6.61 -1.87
N PRO A 13 3.26 -5.82 -1.41
CA PRO A 13 3.68 -5.83 -0.01
C PRO A 13 2.65 -5.24 0.95
N LEU A 14 1.86 -4.24 0.51
CA LEU A 14 0.96 -3.54 1.40
C LEU A 14 -0.27 -4.36 1.79
N GLN A 15 -0.67 -4.29 3.05
CA GLN A 15 -1.95 -4.81 3.52
C GLN A 15 -3.12 -4.05 2.89
N TYR A 16 -4.26 -4.73 2.72
CA TYR A 16 -5.44 -4.18 2.07
C TYR A 16 -5.89 -2.82 2.63
N ALA A 17 -5.96 -2.70 3.97
CA ALA A 17 -6.34 -1.44 4.62
C ALA A 17 -5.39 -0.28 4.26
N LYS A 18 -4.08 -0.54 4.24
CA LYS A 18 -3.08 0.45 3.83
C LYS A 18 -3.19 0.82 2.35
N LYS A 19 -3.42 -0.15 1.46
CA LYS A 19 -3.69 0.12 0.03
C LYS A 19 -4.85 1.09 -0.12
N ILE A 20 -5.99 0.80 0.50
CA ILE A 20 -7.17 1.66 0.45
C ILE A 20 -6.87 3.07 0.98
N ALA A 21 -6.15 3.17 2.11
CA ALA A 21 -5.79 4.45 2.70
C ALA A 21 -4.93 5.29 1.75
N TYR A 22 -3.86 4.71 1.19
CA TYR A 22 -2.99 5.41 0.24
C TYR A 22 -3.69 5.74 -1.07
N MET A 23 -4.53 4.86 -1.61
CA MET A 23 -5.35 5.16 -2.80
C MET A 23 -6.25 6.38 -2.55
N LYS A 24 -6.92 6.45 -1.40
CA LYS A 24 -7.78 7.59 -1.04
C LYS A 24 -7.00 8.89 -0.84
N GLN A 25 -5.77 8.81 -0.35
CA GLN A 25 -4.86 9.96 -0.22
C GLN A 25 -4.34 10.41 -1.59
N SER A 26 -3.97 9.48 -2.46
CA SER A 26 -3.47 9.76 -3.81
C SER A 26 -4.54 10.39 -4.71
N PHE A 27 -5.80 10.03 -4.51
CA PHE A 27 -6.92 10.46 -5.35
C PHE A 27 -8.07 11.06 -4.53
N PRO A 28 -7.87 12.21 -3.86
CA PRO A 28 -8.85 12.78 -2.93
C PRO A 28 -10.19 13.13 -3.60
N LYS A 29 -10.16 13.56 -4.87
CA LYS A 29 -11.38 13.83 -5.66
C LYS A 29 -12.21 12.57 -5.90
N HIS A 30 -11.59 11.40 -5.94
CA HIS A 30 -12.21 10.10 -6.19
C HIS A 30 -12.33 9.23 -4.93
N LYS A 31 -12.09 9.79 -3.76
CA LYS A 31 -12.10 9.08 -2.48
C LYS A 31 -13.37 8.25 -2.25
N LYS A 32 -14.53 8.78 -2.66
CA LYS A 32 -15.83 8.09 -2.54
C LYS A 32 -15.98 6.90 -3.50
N ASN A 33 -15.23 6.91 -4.61
CA ASN A 33 -15.27 5.87 -5.63
C ASN A 33 -14.32 4.71 -5.33
N ILE A 34 -13.48 4.83 -4.29
CA ILE A 34 -12.59 3.76 -3.85
C ILE A 34 -13.33 2.95 -2.79
N VAL A 35 -13.80 1.78 -3.20
CA VAL A 35 -14.70 0.92 -2.43
C VAL A 35 -13.91 0.06 -1.46
N VAL A 36 -14.37 -0.02 -0.21
CA VAL A 36 -13.92 -1.03 0.74
C VAL A 36 -14.85 -2.23 0.59
N SER A 37 -14.35 -3.30 0.00
CA SER A 37 -15.12 -4.53 -0.26
C SER A 37 -14.48 -5.72 0.43
N LYS A 38 -15.28 -6.73 0.74
CA LYS A 38 -14.81 -8.04 1.22
C LYS A 38 -14.49 -8.99 0.08
N SER A 39 -14.90 -8.66 -1.14
CA SER A 39 -14.69 -9.45 -2.34
C SER A 39 -13.21 -9.53 -2.68
N ARG A 40 -12.67 -10.74 -2.75
CA ARG A 40 -11.23 -11.02 -2.95
C ARG A 40 -10.90 -11.34 -4.39
N THR A 41 -11.86 -11.83 -5.14
CA THR A 41 -11.69 -12.26 -6.51
C THR A 41 -12.51 -11.40 -7.47
N PHE A 42 -12.11 -11.39 -8.72
CA PHE A 42 -12.86 -10.76 -9.80
C PHE A 42 -14.33 -11.23 -9.84
N PHE A 43 -14.57 -12.52 -9.70
CA PHE A 43 -15.92 -13.08 -9.74
C PHE A 43 -16.78 -12.64 -8.56
N GLU A 44 -16.21 -12.59 -7.36
CA GLU A 44 -16.94 -12.09 -6.19
C GLU A 44 -17.34 -10.61 -6.36
N ILE A 45 -16.49 -9.80 -7.02
CA ILE A 45 -16.84 -8.41 -7.37
C ILE A 45 -18.01 -8.37 -8.36
N LEU A 46 -18.02 -9.25 -9.37
CA LEU A 46 -19.14 -9.34 -10.31
C LEU A 46 -20.43 -9.74 -9.60
N VAL A 47 -20.38 -10.70 -8.68
CA VAL A 47 -21.55 -11.09 -7.88
C VAL A 47 -22.03 -9.90 -7.03
N GLU A 48 -21.14 -9.20 -6.34
CA GLU A 48 -21.48 -8.02 -5.52
C GLU A 48 -22.13 -6.90 -6.36
N LEU A 49 -21.68 -6.71 -7.59
CA LEU A 49 -22.22 -5.68 -8.49
C LEU A 49 -23.52 -6.08 -9.15
N ASN A 50 -23.76 -7.37 -9.37
CA ASN A 50 -24.98 -7.87 -10.02
C ASN A 50 -26.26 -7.53 -9.27
N ASP A 51 -26.19 -7.41 -7.93
CA ASP A 51 -27.33 -7.01 -7.11
C ASP A 51 -27.75 -5.54 -7.35
N LYS A 52 -26.88 -4.73 -7.97
CA LYS A 52 -27.07 -3.27 -8.11
C LYS A 52 -27.15 -2.80 -9.55
N PHE A 53 -26.57 -3.55 -10.48
CA PHE A 53 -26.39 -3.11 -11.85
C PHE A 53 -26.72 -4.22 -12.84
N GLN A 54 -27.33 -3.87 -13.96
CA GLN A 54 -27.60 -4.77 -15.08
C GLN A 54 -26.52 -4.72 -16.15
N ASN A 55 -25.83 -3.59 -16.25
CA ASN A 55 -24.76 -3.35 -17.23
C ASN A 55 -23.51 -2.89 -16.50
N ILE A 56 -22.35 -3.43 -16.88
CA ILE A 56 -21.07 -3.03 -16.31
C ILE A 56 -20.02 -2.78 -17.38
N VAL A 57 -19.16 -1.80 -17.13
CA VAL A 57 -17.93 -1.57 -17.87
C VAL A 57 -16.76 -1.76 -16.92
N MET A 58 -15.87 -2.66 -17.26
CA MET A 58 -14.67 -2.93 -16.46
C MET A 58 -13.44 -2.39 -17.18
N VAL A 59 -12.65 -1.58 -16.47
CA VAL A 59 -11.41 -1.02 -16.97
C VAL A 59 -10.24 -1.80 -16.39
N VAL A 60 -9.40 -2.36 -17.25
CA VAL A 60 -8.24 -3.20 -16.89
C VAL A 60 -7.01 -2.81 -17.69
N GLY A 61 -5.83 -3.29 -17.29
CA GLY A 61 -4.63 -3.14 -18.12
C GLY A 61 -4.80 -3.83 -19.48
N SER A 62 -4.16 -3.30 -20.52
CA SER A 62 -4.26 -3.80 -21.90
C SER A 62 -3.94 -5.30 -22.00
N ASP A 63 -2.96 -5.77 -21.24
CA ASP A 63 -2.53 -7.17 -21.14
C ASP A 63 -3.59 -8.13 -20.55
N ARG A 64 -4.61 -7.59 -19.89
CA ARG A 64 -5.66 -8.36 -19.20
C ARG A 64 -7.02 -8.36 -19.90
N VAL A 65 -7.24 -7.50 -20.89
CA VAL A 65 -8.54 -7.34 -21.53
C VAL A 65 -9.10 -8.65 -22.07
N THR A 66 -8.31 -9.39 -22.83
CA THR A 66 -8.73 -10.66 -23.45
C THR A 66 -9.07 -11.73 -22.40
N GLU A 67 -8.23 -11.88 -21.39
CA GLU A 67 -8.44 -12.82 -20.29
C GLU A 67 -9.77 -12.52 -19.56
N PHE A 68 -9.94 -11.29 -19.10
CA PHE A 68 -11.13 -10.91 -18.35
C PHE A 68 -12.40 -10.95 -19.19
N LYS A 69 -12.34 -10.57 -20.47
CA LYS A 69 -13.46 -10.69 -21.41
C LYS A 69 -13.94 -12.14 -21.56
N THR A 70 -13.00 -13.06 -21.77
CA THR A 70 -13.30 -14.48 -21.90
C THR A 70 -13.90 -15.03 -20.60
N LEU A 71 -13.30 -14.72 -19.44
CA LEU A 71 -13.76 -15.23 -18.17
C LEU A 71 -15.12 -14.65 -17.79
N ALA A 72 -15.34 -13.33 -17.93
CA ALA A 72 -16.59 -12.69 -17.60
C ALA A 72 -17.76 -13.25 -18.44
N SER A 73 -17.55 -13.42 -19.74
CA SER A 73 -18.59 -13.95 -20.65
C SER A 73 -18.87 -15.43 -20.38
N LYS A 74 -17.86 -16.23 -20.11
CA LYS A 74 -17.99 -17.68 -19.88
C LYS A 74 -18.90 -18.01 -18.68
N TYR A 75 -18.84 -17.20 -17.64
CA TYR A 75 -19.58 -17.46 -16.39
C TYR A 75 -20.81 -16.57 -16.22
N ASN A 76 -21.13 -15.68 -17.18
CA ASN A 76 -22.33 -14.86 -17.14
C ASN A 76 -23.59 -15.73 -17.29
N GLY A 77 -24.45 -15.73 -16.29
CA GLY A 77 -25.65 -16.57 -16.24
C GLY A 77 -25.38 -18.04 -15.83
N VAL A 78 -24.17 -18.34 -15.37
CA VAL A 78 -23.78 -19.71 -14.96
C VAL A 78 -23.52 -19.73 -13.45
N ALA A 79 -24.21 -20.59 -12.71
CA ALA A 79 -23.92 -20.82 -11.30
C ALA A 79 -22.58 -21.56 -11.14
N SER A 80 -21.71 -21.02 -10.31
CA SER A 80 -20.39 -21.56 -10.07
C SER A 80 -20.01 -21.48 -8.57
N ARG A 81 -18.87 -22.07 -8.20
CA ARG A 81 -18.32 -21.96 -6.84
C ARG A 81 -18.05 -20.50 -6.39
N HIS A 82 -17.98 -19.57 -7.33
CA HIS A 82 -17.74 -18.15 -7.06
C HIS A 82 -19.04 -17.36 -6.84
N GLY A 83 -20.20 -18.01 -6.96
CA GLY A 83 -21.52 -17.40 -6.95
C GLY A 83 -22.14 -17.33 -8.35
N TYR A 84 -23.22 -16.59 -8.45
CA TYR A 84 -23.98 -16.37 -9.68
C TYR A 84 -24.05 -14.88 -9.98
N TYR A 85 -23.83 -14.52 -11.24
CA TYR A 85 -24.12 -13.20 -11.76
C TYR A 85 -24.70 -13.32 -13.16
N LYS A 86 -25.57 -12.38 -13.54
CA LYS A 86 -26.17 -12.30 -14.86
C LYS A 86 -26.34 -10.83 -15.22
N PHE A 87 -25.40 -10.30 -15.96
CA PHE A 87 -25.48 -8.96 -16.55
C PHE A 87 -26.09 -9.04 -17.95
N GLU A 88 -26.83 -8.00 -18.34
CA GLU A 88 -27.30 -7.82 -19.72
C GLU A 88 -26.13 -7.49 -20.64
N ASN A 89 -25.21 -6.64 -20.14
CA ASN A 89 -23.98 -6.31 -20.87
C ASN A 89 -22.76 -6.25 -19.92
N ILE A 90 -21.67 -6.86 -20.37
CA ILE A 90 -20.35 -6.78 -19.73
C ILE A 90 -19.36 -6.29 -20.78
N GLU A 91 -18.90 -5.08 -20.62
CA GLU A 91 -17.87 -4.50 -21.45
C GLU A 91 -16.52 -4.49 -20.70
N ILE A 92 -15.45 -4.95 -21.34
CA ILE A 92 -14.09 -4.91 -20.79
C ILE A 92 -13.27 -3.99 -21.70
N VAL A 93 -12.77 -2.90 -21.12
CA VAL A 93 -12.01 -1.89 -21.85
C VAL A 93 -10.60 -1.75 -21.28
N SER A 94 -9.66 -1.37 -22.14
CA SER A 94 -8.30 -1.08 -21.72
C SER A 94 -8.22 0.26 -21.02
N ALA A 95 -7.41 0.32 -19.94
CA ALA A 95 -7.00 1.58 -19.33
C ALA A 95 -6.00 2.38 -20.18
N GLY A 96 -5.66 1.88 -21.36
CA GLY A 96 -4.59 2.38 -22.22
C GLY A 96 -3.30 1.59 -22.05
N GLU A 97 -2.38 1.80 -22.97
CA GLU A 97 -1.03 1.29 -22.86
C GLU A 97 -0.21 2.18 -21.93
N ARG A 98 0.64 1.54 -21.15
CA ARG A 98 1.59 2.29 -20.34
C ARG A 98 2.77 2.67 -21.22
N ASP A 99 3.11 3.94 -21.25
CA ASP A 99 4.35 4.42 -21.84
C ASP A 99 5.48 4.27 -20.80
N PRO A 100 6.41 3.31 -20.99
CA PRO A 100 7.51 3.11 -20.05
C PRO A 100 8.52 4.26 -20.06
N ASP A 101 8.50 5.10 -21.10
CA ASP A 101 9.40 6.25 -21.27
C ASP A 101 8.77 7.56 -20.78
N ALA A 102 7.49 7.54 -20.38
CA ALA A 102 6.84 8.70 -19.81
C ALA A 102 7.45 9.07 -18.44
N GLU A 103 7.59 10.38 -18.21
CA GLU A 103 8.05 10.91 -16.93
C GLU A 103 6.98 10.80 -15.82
N GLY A 104 7.45 10.76 -14.58
CA GLY A 104 6.60 10.77 -13.39
C GLY A 104 5.80 9.48 -13.18
N ALA A 105 4.63 9.62 -12.56
CA ALA A 105 3.79 8.48 -12.17
C ALA A 105 3.28 7.64 -13.35
N THR A 106 3.17 8.22 -14.55
CA THR A 106 2.69 7.53 -15.76
C THR A 106 3.71 6.52 -16.28
N GLY A 107 5.01 6.82 -16.22
CA GLY A 107 6.10 5.92 -16.64
C GLY A 107 6.53 4.94 -15.53
N MET A 108 6.12 5.19 -14.29
CA MET A 108 6.51 4.33 -13.16
C MET A 108 5.60 3.12 -13.03
N SER A 109 6.21 1.93 -13.03
CA SER A 109 5.50 0.68 -12.73
C SER A 109 5.58 0.36 -11.24
N ALA A 110 4.63 -0.43 -10.73
CA ALA A 110 4.71 -0.97 -9.38
C ALA A 110 6.01 -1.79 -9.15
N SER A 111 6.56 -2.39 -10.21
CA SER A 111 7.86 -3.08 -10.16
C SER A 111 9.02 -2.11 -10.03
N LYS A 112 9.03 -1.01 -10.80
CA LYS A 112 10.03 0.05 -10.67
C LYS A 112 9.99 0.69 -9.29
N MET A 113 8.79 0.99 -8.75
CA MET A 113 8.65 1.53 -7.39
C MET A 113 9.19 0.58 -6.33
N ARG A 114 8.89 -0.72 -6.42
CA ARG A 114 9.46 -1.70 -5.48
C ARG A 114 10.97 -1.82 -5.60
N ALA A 115 11.51 -1.77 -6.82
CA ALA A 115 12.97 -1.76 -7.02
C ALA A 115 13.61 -0.51 -6.40
N ALA A 116 13.04 0.66 -6.59
CA ALA A 116 13.48 1.89 -5.93
C ALA A 116 13.43 1.76 -4.39
N ALA A 117 12.37 1.15 -3.85
CA ALA A 117 12.28 0.87 -2.42
C ALA A 117 13.37 -0.08 -1.92
N VAL A 118 13.70 -1.14 -2.68
CA VAL A 118 14.81 -2.07 -2.34
C VAL A 118 16.16 -1.37 -2.36
N ASN A 119 16.38 -0.53 -3.38
CA ASN A 119 17.66 0.15 -3.60
C ASN A 119 17.85 1.42 -2.73
N SER A 120 16.96 1.68 -1.79
CA SER A 120 16.98 2.89 -0.96
C SER A 120 16.91 4.20 -1.76
N ASP A 121 16.30 4.17 -2.95
CA ASP A 121 16.13 5.31 -3.84
C ASP A 121 14.74 5.92 -3.64
N PHE A 122 14.65 6.86 -2.69
CA PHE A 122 13.38 7.53 -2.40
C PHE A 122 12.95 8.46 -3.53
N ASP A 123 13.87 9.12 -4.21
CA ASP A 123 13.55 10.10 -5.25
C ASP A 123 12.87 9.43 -6.45
N SER A 124 13.42 8.31 -6.92
CA SER A 124 12.77 7.49 -7.93
C SER A 124 11.43 6.93 -7.45
N PHE A 125 11.33 6.48 -6.18
CA PHE A 125 10.07 6.01 -5.62
C PHE A 125 9.00 7.10 -5.61
N LYS A 126 9.35 8.31 -5.20
CA LYS A 126 8.45 9.46 -5.13
C LYS A 126 7.85 9.82 -6.50
N GLN A 127 8.63 9.71 -7.59
CA GLN A 127 8.13 9.96 -8.94
C GLN A 127 6.95 9.06 -9.31
N GLY A 128 6.84 7.87 -8.71
CA GLY A 128 5.76 6.91 -8.97
C GLY A 128 4.46 7.16 -8.20
N THR A 129 4.38 8.21 -7.39
CA THR A 129 3.18 8.52 -6.59
C THR A 129 2.81 10.00 -6.69
N PRO A 130 1.50 10.33 -6.75
CA PRO A 130 1.04 11.72 -6.71
C PRO A 130 1.00 12.31 -5.30
N LEU A 131 1.48 11.59 -4.29
CA LEU A 131 1.49 12.03 -2.89
C LEU A 131 2.54 13.14 -2.68
N GLY A 132 2.26 14.05 -1.76
CA GLY A 132 3.26 15.02 -1.26
C GLY A 132 4.38 14.30 -0.48
N ASP A 133 5.49 15.01 -0.23
CA ASP A 133 6.73 14.44 0.32
C ASP A 133 6.53 13.63 1.60
N VAL A 134 5.81 14.15 2.57
CA VAL A 134 5.55 13.48 3.84
C VAL A 134 4.79 12.16 3.64
N GLN A 135 3.71 12.20 2.85
CA GLN A 135 2.91 10.99 2.59
C GLN A 135 3.64 10.00 1.69
N ALA A 136 4.44 10.47 0.74
CA ALA A 136 5.27 9.63 -0.11
C ALA A 136 6.37 8.92 0.70
N LYS A 137 7.04 9.62 1.63
CA LYS A 137 7.98 9.02 2.58
C LYS A 137 7.30 7.94 3.43
N LYS A 138 6.13 8.22 3.98
CA LYS A 138 5.36 7.23 4.76
C LYS A 138 5.01 6.00 3.94
N LEU A 139 4.52 6.17 2.71
CA LEU A 139 4.25 5.07 1.78
C LEU A 139 5.53 4.26 1.50
N TYR A 140 6.65 4.93 1.26
CA TYR A 140 7.95 4.31 1.01
C TYR A 140 8.39 3.41 2.18
N PHE A 141 8.36 3.91 3.40
CA PHE A 141 8.71 3.14 4.59
C PHE A 141 7.73 1.98 4.82
N ASP A 142 6.43 2.19 4.65
CA ASP A 142 5.44 1.12 4.75
C ASP A 142 5.68 -0.01 3.73
N VAL A 143 6.07 0.35 2.49
CA VAL A 143 6.44 -0.63 1.46
C VAL A 143 7.69 -1.39 1.86
N ARG A 144 8.78 -0.71 2.26
CA ARG A 144 10.04 -1.33 2.70
C ARG A 144 9.83 -2.28 3.87
N LYS A 145 9.13 -1.82 4.91
CA LYS A 145 8.78 -2.64 6.07
C LYS A 145 7.99 -3.90 5.68
N SER A 146 7.01 -3.74 4.80
CA SER A 146 6.17 -4.86 4.32
C SER A 146 6.92 -5.83 3.41
N MET A 147 8.01 -5.38 2.77
CA MET A 147 8.94 -6.22 2.02
C MET A 147 9.96 -6.94 2.91
N GLY A 148 9.99 -6.65 4.21
CA GLY A 148 10.95 -7.20 5.16
C GLY A 148 12.35 -6.59 5.06
N ILE A 149 12.46 -5.41 4.43
CA ILE A 149 13.72 -4.68 4.36
C ILE A 149 13.97 -4.07 5.74
N LYS A 150 15.06 -4.49 6.38
CA LYS A 150 15.51 -3.87 7.62
C LYS A 150 16.04 -2.49 7.27
N GLU A 151 15.46 -1.49 7.84
CA GLU A 151 15.98 -0.14 7.74
C GLU A 151 17.08 0.02 8.78
N GLU A 152 18.27 0.39 8.33
CA GLU A 152 19.12 1.22 9.17
C GLU A 152 18.44 2.58 9.22
N LEU A 153 17.79 2.87 10.32
CA LEU A 153 17.19 4.16 10.58
C LEU A 153 18.31 5.20 10.52
N ASP A 154 18.30 6.03 9.49
CA ASP A 154 19.15 7.21 9.47
C ASP A 154 18.62 8.21 10.52
N LEU A 155 19.07 8.03 11.74
CA LEU A 155 18.74 8.91 12.87
C LEU A 155 19.37 10.30 12.73
N SER A 156 20.08 10.58 11.66
CA SER A 156 20.65 11.91 11.37
C SER A 156 19.64 12.87 10.73
N ASP A 157 18.59 12.35 10.05
CA ASP A 157 17.50 13.17 9.50
C ASP A 157 16.46 13.46 10.59
N PHE A 158 16.53 14.63 11.19
CA PHE A 158 15.66 15.05 12.28
C PHE A 158 14.16 15.05 11.90
N GLU A 159 13.79 15.39 10.67
CA GLU A 159 12.39 15.38 10.24
C GLU A 159 11.85 13.95 10.15
N VAL A 160 12.63 13.03 9.61
CA VAL A 160 12.27 11.60 9.55
C VAL A 160 12.11 11.03 10.96
N VAL A 161 13.06 11.31 11.84
CA VAL A 161 13.02 10.86 13.24
C VAL A 161 11.80 11.43 13.97
N ARG A 162 11.51 12.72 13.77
CA ARG A 162 10.35 13.38 14.35
C ARG A 162 9.04 12.75 13.88
N ASP A 163 8.88 12.51 12.58
CA ASP A 163 7.67 11.92 12.01
C ASP A 163 7.47 10.47 12.49
N LEU A 164 8.54 9.70 12.57
CA LEU A 164 8.53 8.33 13.12
C LEU A 164 8.16 8.35 14.61
N TYR A 165 8.67 9.31 15.35
CA TYR A 165 8.34 9.48 16.76
C TYR A 165 6.87 9.86 16.96
N LEU A 166 6.37 10.86 16.23
CA LEU A 166 4.97 11.31 16.34
C LEU A 166 3.97 10.24 15.88
N SER A 167 4.36 9.37 14.95
CA SER A 167 3.53 8.25 14.48
C SER A 167 3.69 6.97 15.31
N GLU A 168 4.35 7.04 16.47
CA GLU A 168 4.56 5.92 17.39
C GLU A 168 5.30 4.72 16.77
N GLN A 169 6.16 4.98 15.78
CA GLN A 169 6.94 3.93 15.12
C GLN A 169 8.28 3.68 15.80
N ILE A 170 8.76 4.65 16.57
CA ILE A 170 10.02 4.56 17.33
C ILE A 170 9.86 5.13 18.74
N TRP A 171 10.71 4.67 19.64
CA TRP A 171 10.84 5.14 21.01
C TRP A 171 9.54 5.12 21.81
N ASN A 172 8.89 3.96 21.79
CA ASN A 172 7.68 3.74 22.58
C ASN A 172 8.03 3.40 24.03
N VAL A 173 7.06 3.57 24.91
CA VAL A 173 7.21 3.12 26.32
C VAL A 173 7.43 1.62 26.32
N GLY A 174 8.47 1.15 27.03
CA GLY A 174 8.92 -0.23 27.05
C GLY A 174 10.02 -0.56 26.04
N ASP A 175 10.37 0.34 25.10
CA ASP A 175 11.50 0.12 24.19
C ASP A 175 12.83 0.24 24.92
N LEU A 176 13.76 -0.68 24.61
CA LEU A 176 15.15 -0.59 25.08
C LEU A 176 15.94 0.26 24.10
N VAL A 177 16.65 1.25 24.62
CA VAL A 177 17.46 2.17 23.82
C VAL A 177 18.89 2.21 24.33
N ILE A 178 19.82 2.42 23.39
CA ILE A 178 21.24 2.63 23.68
C ILE A 178 21.53 4.12 23.49
N THR A 179 22.07 4.73 24.50
CA THR A 179 22.57 6.11 24.49
C THR A 179 24.08 6.14 24.70
N ASN A 180 24.68 7.31 24.50
CA ASN A 180 26.09 7.54 24.85
C ASN A 180 26.39 7.37 26.34
N GLU A 181 25.36 7.29 27.19
CA GLU A 181 25.46 7.11 28.61
C GLU A 181 25.08 5.69 29.09
N GLY A 182 24.75 4.78 28.17
CA GLY A 182 24.38 3.39 28.44
C GLY A 182 23.02 2.99 27.94
N CYS A 183 22.61 1.76 28.25
CA CYS A 183 21.31 1.20 27.89
C CYS A 183 20.25 1.58 28.93
N GLY A 184 19.02 1.71 28.49
CA GLY A 184 17.90 1.94 29.39
C GLY A 184 16.55 1.69 28.70
N GLU A 185 15.49 1.59 29.51
CA GLU A 185 14.13 1.41 29.06
C GLU A 185 13.40 2.76 29.03
N ILE A 186 12.63 3.02 27.98
CA ILE A 186 11.76 4.19 27.88
C ILE A 186 10.54 3.98 28.77
N ILE A 187 10.40 4.80 29.81
CA ILE A 187 9.27 4.72 30.76
C ILE A 187 8.22 5.79 30.53
N ARG A 188 8.54 6.83 29.76
CA ARG A 188 7.62 7.93 29.45
C ARG A 188 7.94 8.56 28.12
N ARG A 189 6.91 8.95 27.36
CA ARG A 189 6.99 9.77 26.15
C ARG A 189 6.37 11.14 26.40
N GLY A 190 7.04 12.19 25.96
CA GLY A 190 6.50 13.53 25.83
C GLY A 190 6.28 13.89 24.36
N THR A 191 6.00 15.15 24.05
CA THR A 191 5.80 15.60 22.66
C THR A 191 7.10 15.58 21.85
N ASN A 192 8.25 15.80 22.48
CA ASN A 192 9.55 15.90 21.85
C ASN A 192 10.69 15.34 22.72
N TYR A 193 10.37 14.50 23.69
CA TYR A 193 11.34 13.85 24.58
C TYR A 193 10.86 12.48 25.02
N VAL A 194 11.79 11.65 25.43
CA VAL A 194 11.55 10.40 26.16
C VAL A 194 12.27 10.42 27.50
N THR A 195 11.70 9.78 28.50
CA THR A 195 12.38 9.53 29.78
C THR A 195 12.84 8.10 29.81
N ILE A 196 14.12 7.90 30.10
CA ILE A 196 14.79 6.60 30.11
C ILE A 196 15.22 6.27 31.53
N VAL A 197 14.93 5.07 32.00
CA VAL A 197 15.47 4.51 33.23
C VAL A 197 16.67 3.59 32.86
N LYS A 198 17.83 3.91 33.38
CA LYS A 198 19.02 3.08 33.21
C LYS A 198 18.96 1.93 34.19
N GLU A 199 19.14 0.71 33.68
CA GLU A 199 19.42 -0.43 34.56
C GLU A 199 20.88 -0.32 35.03
N ASN A 200 21.03 -0.09 36.32
CA ASN A 200 22.34 -0.25 36.97
C ASN A 200 22.65 -1.75 37.09
N TYR A 201 23.16 -2.37 36.03
CA TYR A 201 23.79 -3.66 36.17
C TYR A 201 25.06 -3.47 36.98
N LYS A 202 25.05 -3.90 38.24
CA LYS A 202 26.28 -4.25 38.94
C LYS A 202 26.82 -5.49 38.26
N VAL A 203 27.87 -5.35 37.49
CA VAL A 203 28.69 -6.50 37.06
C VAL A 203 29.40 -6.97 38.34
N GLU A 204 29.00 -8.14 38.86
CA GLU A 204 29.79 -8.92 39.82
C GLU A 204 30.90 -9.66 39.08
#